data_33177f786a5848667ef7d1ea76ba600e
#
_entry.id   33177f786a5848667ef7d1ea76ba600e
#
_cell.length_a   1.000
_cell.length_b   1.000
_cell.length_c   1.000
_cell.angle_alpha   90.00
_cell.angle_beta   90.00
_cell.angle_gamma   90.00
#
_symmetry.space_group_name_H-M   'P 1'
#
loop_
_entity.id
_entity.type
_entity.pdbx_description
1 polymer ?
#
loop_
_entity_poly.entity_id
_entity_poly.type
_entity_poly.pdbx_seq_one_letter_code
_entity_poly.pdbx_strand_id
1 'polypeptide(L)'
;SRDHDFGPSFCMWLTKEDYQVIGPELRRAYQALPKDFYGYPPRKEEPFGGERVGVLCIDDFYRRQIGRADAEFSMTGWVYVPESRLATVTNGEVFVDKLGQFSAIREKLLAFYPNDVRLKKMAARAAVMGQAGQYNYARCMRRGETVAAQHALSEFILNTISMVFLLNKRYKPYYKWMHRAMLTLPVLGEEVGGLIKELAENGVNLDAWDCE
;
A
#
# COMPACT_ATOMS: atom_id res chain seq x y z
N SER A 1 -3.92 -13.49 -5.36
CA SER A 1 -5.09 -14.01 -4.67
C SER A 1 -6.34 -13.74 -5.51
N ARG A 2 -7.27 -14.68 -5.51
CA ARG A 2 -8.57 -14.52 -6.18
C ARG A 2 -9.49 -13.73 -5.24
N ASP A 3 -9.45 -12.40 -5.35
CA ASP A 3 -10.40 -11.49 -4.69
C ASP A 3 -11.57 -11.17 -5.63
N HIS A 4 -12.58 -10.48 -5.16
CA HIS A 4 -13.79 -10.13 -5.93
C HIS A 4 -13.51 -9.36 -7.23
N ASP A 5 -12.40 -8.62 -7.28
CA ASP A 5 -11.93 -7.88 -8.49
C ASP A 5 -11.03 -8.72 -9.41
N PHE A 6 -10.92 -10.02 -9.20
CA PHE A 6 -10.04 -10.87 -10.00
C PHE A 6 -10.63 -11.13 -11.39
N GLY A 7 -9.79 -11.01 -12.41
CA GLY A 7 -10.13 -11.31 -13.81
C GLY A 7 -9.20 -10.63 -14.79
N PRO A 8 -9.19 -11.03 -16.06
CA PRO A 8 -8.36 -10.45 -17.11
C PRO A 8 -8.67 -8.97 -17.27
N SER A 9 -7.65 -8.13 -17.19
CA SER A 9 -7.80 -6.69 -17.38
C SER A 9 -6.44 -6.02 -17.47
N PHE A 10 -6.41 -4.85 -18.11
CA PHE A 10 -5.23 -3.99 -18.16
C PHE A 10 -5.65 -2.51 -18.16
N CYS A 11 -4.67 -1.64 -17.95
CA CYS A 11 -4.87 -0.19 -18.02
C CYS A 11 -4.17 0.38 -19.23
N MET A 12 -4.82 1.31 -19.91
CA MET A 12 -4.24 2.16 -20.95
C MET A 12 -4.21 3.59 -20.43
N TRP A 13 -3.00 4.11 -20.27
CA TRP A 13 -2.77 5.44 -19.72
C TRP A 13 -2.58 6.44 -20.86
N LEU A 14 -3.45 7.43 -20.95
CA LEU A 14 -3.41 8.46 -21.97
C LEU A 14 -3.00 9.81 -21.38
N THR A 15 -2.32 10.63 -22.16
CA THR A 15 -2.16 12.05 -21.85
C THR A 15 -3.53 12.70 -21.75
N LYS A 16 -3.62 13.87 -21.18
CA LYS A 16 -4.88 14.61 -21.08
C LYS A 16 -5.44 14.94 -22.46
N GLU A 17 -4.58 15.33 -23.37
CA GLU A 17 -4.91 15.68 -24.76
C GLU A 17 -5.44 14.46 -25.51
N ASP A 18 -4.72 13.35 -25.48
CA ASP A 18 -5.14 12.11 -26.14
C ASP A 18 -6.43 11.55 -25.53
N TYR A 19 -6.57 11.65 -24.21
CA TYR A 19 -7.78 11.18 -23.53
C TYR A 19 -9.03 11.94 -24.00
N GLN A 20 -8.91 13.24 -24.27
CA GLN A 20 -10.01 14.04 -24.79
C GLN A 20 -10.38 13.67 -26.24
N VAL A 21 -9.39 13.37 -27.07
CA VAL A 21 -9.56 13.13 -28.51
C VAL A 21 -9.98 11.68 -28.79
N ILE A 22 -9.18 10.71 -28.33
CA ILE A 22 -9.36 9.28 -28.69
C ILE A 22 -9.89 8.44 -27.52
N GLY A 23 -9.93 8.97 -26.29
CA GLY A 23 -10.37 8.24 -25.10
C GLY A 23 -11.74 7.55 -25.25
N PRO A 24 -12.78 8.24 -25.77
CA PRO A 24 -14.11 7.63 -25.96
C PRO A 24 -14.09 6.44 -26.94
N GLU A 25 -13.31 6.52 -28.01
CA GLU A 25 -13.18 5.44 -28.99
C GLU A 25 -12.44 4.23 -28.40
N LEU A 26 -11.29 4.48 -27.74
CA LEU A 26 -10.53 3.43 -27.07
C LEU A 26 -11.34 2.75 -25.96
N ARG A 27 -12.16 3.49 -25.23
CA ARG A 27 -13.04 2.93 -24.20
C ARG A 27 -14.06 1.96 -24.81
N ARG A 28 -14.68 2.33 -25.95
CA ARG A 28 -15.58 1.43 -26.68
C ARG A 28 -14.86 0.18 -27.17
N ALA A 29 -13.64 0.35 -27.73
CA ALA A 29 -12.82 -0.77 -28.17
C ALA A 29 -12.43 -1.69 -27.00
N TYR A 30 -12.03 -1.13 -25.84
CA TYR A 30 -11.73 -1.90 -24.63
C TYR A 30 -12.94 -2.70 -24.12
N GLN A 31 -14.13 -2.11 -24.14
CA GLN A 31 -15.37 -2.78 -23.73
C GLN A 31 -15.77 -3.92 -24.67
N ALA A 32 -15.40 -3.84 -25.94
CA ALA A 32 -15.64 -4.87 -26.96
C ALA A 32 -14.66 -6.04 -26.91
N LEU A 33 -13.58 -5.96 -26.11
CA LEU A 33 -12.63 -7.06 -25.94
C LEU A 33 -13.30 -8.29 -25.31
N PRO A 34 -12.84 -9.51 -25.65
CA PRO A 34 -13.26 -10.72 -24.97
C PRO A 34 -13.08 -10.59 -23.46
N LYS A 35 -14.11 -10.93 -22.69
CA LYS A 35 -14.09 -10.78 -21.24
C LYS A 35 -13.49 -11.97 -20.51
N ASP A 36 -13.40 -13.11 -21.18
CA ASP A 36 -12.71 -14.31 -20.73
C ASP A 36 -11.37 -14.46 -21.44
N PHE A 37 -10.35 -14.93 -20.76
CA PHE A 37 -9.02 -15.10 -21.32
C PHE A 37 -8.30 -16.28 -20.65
N TYR A 38 -7.84 -17.24 -21.46
CA TYR A 38 -7.16 -18.46 -21.00
C TYR A 38 -7.90 -19.21 -19.87
N GLY A 39 -9.23 -19.29 -19.95
CA GLY A 39 -10.05 -19.97 -18.95
C GLY A 39 -10.29 -19.20 -17.64
N TYR A 40 -9.81 -17.98 -17.55
CA TYR A 40 -10.16 -17.08 -16.46
C TYR A 40 -11.50 -16.42 -16.73
N PRO A 41 -12.42 -16.39 -15.74
CA PRO A 41 -13.73 -15.78 -15.91
C PRO A 41 -13.62 -14.26 -16.03
N PRO A 42 -14.65 -13.59 -16.60
CA PRO A 42 -14.72 -12.14 -16.63
C PRO A 42 -14.50 -11.51 -15.25
N ARG A 43 -13.81 -10.38 -15.23
CA ARG A 43 -13.70 -9.58 -14.02
C ARG A 43 -15.07 -9.09 -13.57
N LYS A 44 -15.41 -9.30 -12.32
CA LYS A 44 -16.61 -8.73 -11.71
C LYS A 44 -16.32 -7.29 -11.31
N GLU A 45 -17.07 -6.34 -11.87
CA GLU A 45 -16.98 -4.94 -11.50
C GLU A 45 -17.86 -4.69 -10.27
N GLU A 46 -17.25 -4.16 -9.21
CA GLU A 46 -18.00 -3.73 -8.04
C GLU A 46 -18.59 -2.33 -8.27
N PRO A 47 -19.89 -2.10 -7.96
CA PRO A 47 -20.55 -0.82 -8.19
C PRO A 47 -19.86 0.38 -7.51
N PHE A 48 -19.19 0.13 -6.40
CA PHE A 48 -18.52 1.17 -5.59
C PHE A 48 -17.03 1.35 -5.89
N GLY A 49 -16.46 0.56 -6.82
CA GLY A 49 -15.01 0.49 -7.08
C GLY A 49 -14.45 1.62 -7.94
N GLY A 50 -15.26 2.32 -8.70
CA GLY A 50 -14.84 3.26 -9.73
C GLY A 50 -14.05 2.58 -10.87
N GLU A 51 -13.63 3.36 -11.85
CA GLU A 51 -12.80 2.87 -12.98
C GLU A 51 -11.39 2.53 -12.45
N ARG A 52 -11.09 1.24 -12.30
CA ARG A 52 -9.78 0.74 -11.84
C ARG A 52 -8.95 0.18 -12.96
N VAL A 53 -9.54 -0.08 -14.11
CA VAL A 53 -8.91 -0.65 -15.31
C VAL A 53 -9.49 0.00 -16.57
N GLY A 54 -8.88 -0.26 -17.71
CA GLY A 54 -9.32 0.27 -19.00
C GLY A 54 -8.60 1.55 -19.37
N VAL A 55 -9.31 2.48 -20.00
CA VAL A 55 -8.74 3.71 -20.56
C VAL A 55 -8.81 4.83 -19.53
N LEU A 56 -7.65 5.27 -19.07
CA LEU A 56 -7.50 6.19 -17.95
C LEU A 56 -6.63 7.39 -18.36
N CYS A 57 -6.93 8.58 -17.82
CA CYS A 57 -6.08 9.75 -17.96
C CYS A 57 -4.96 9.70 -16.88
N ILE A 58 -3.71 9.89 -17.28
CA ILE A 58 -2.54 9.90 -16.41
C ILE A 58 -2.70 10.91 -15.27
N ASP A 59 -3.02 12.16 -15.62
CA ASP A 59 -3.18 13.25 -14.67
C ASP A 59 -4.25 12.98 -13.62
N ASP A 60 -5.42 12.50 -14.05
CA ASP A 60 -6.56 12.24 -13.18
C ASP A 60 -6.29 11.05 -12.25
N PHE A 61 -5.59 10.03 -12.75
CA PHE A 61 -5.17 8.91 -11.94
C PHE A 61 -4.25 9.35 -10.80
N TYR A 62 -3.17 10.04 -11.11
CA TYR A 62 -2.22 10.49 -10.08
C TYR A 62 -2.88 11.48 -9.12
N ARG A 63 -3.67 12.46 -9.61
CA ARG A 63 -4.41 13.38 -8.72
C ARG A 63 -5.35 12.66 -7.77
N ARG A 64 -6.08 11.66 -8.24
CA ARG A 64 -6.99 10.86 -7.41
C ARG A 64 -6.26 10.07 -6.34
N GLN A 65 -5.10 9.52 -6.68
CA GLN A 65 -4.35 8.67 -5.77
C GLN A 65 -3.49 9.46 -4.78
N ILE A 66 -2.75 10.43 -5.26
CA ILE A 66 -1.72 11.14 -4.48
C ILE A 66 -1.92 12.66 -4.38
N GLY A 67 -3.03 13.17 -4.89
CA GLY A 67 -3.39 14.59 -4.84
C GLY A 67 -2.67 15.48 -5.86
N ARG A 68 -1.78 14.93 -6.70
CA ARG A 68 -0.96 15.66 -7.68
C ARG A 68 -0.74 14.85 -8.94
N ALA A 69 -0.68 15.53 -10.09
CA ALA A 69 -0.42 14.87 -11.37
C ALA A 69 1.08 14.65 -11.65
N ASP A 70 1.96 15.45 -11.05
CA ASP A 70 3.40 15.55 -11.36
C ASP A 70 4.31 14.82 -10.36
N ALA A 71 3.75 14.31 -9.26
CA ALA A 71 4.48 13.73 -8.12
C ALA A 71 5.52 14.70 -7.47
N GLU A 72 5.37 16.01 -7.67
CA GLU A 72 6.25 17.01 -7.06
C GLU A 72 5.72 17.37 -5.66
N PHE A 73 6.34 16.82 -4.62
CA PHE A 73 5.94 17.05 -3.24
C PHE A 73 6.93 17.95 -2.51
N SER A 74 6.40 18.86 -1.70
CA SER A 74 7.17 19.46 -0.61
C SER A 74 7.51 18.40 0.45
N MET A 75 8.45 18.69 1.34
CA MET A 75 8.77 17.80 2.47
C MET A 75 7.53 17.46 3.30
N THR A 76 6.68 18.46 3.56
CA THR A 76 5.41 18.27 4.26
C THR A 76 4.44 17.40 3.45
N GLY A 77 4.34 17.63 2.13
CA GLY A 77 3.52 16.82 1.23
C GLY A 77 3.87 15.33 1.32
N TRP A 78 5.15 15.00 1.29
CA TRP A 78 5.63 13.62 1.45
C TRP A 78 5.21 12.97 2.78
N VAL A 79 5.13 13.74 3.86
CA VAL A 79 4.71 13.21 5.17
C VAL A 79 3.25 12.78 5.16
N TYR A 80 2.38 13.54 4.50
CA TYR A 80 0.92 13.35 4.55
C TYR A 80 0.35 12.42 3.47
N VAL A 81 1.06 12.17 2.36
CA VAL A 81 0.56 11.24 1.35
C VAL A 81 0.46 9.83 1.93
N PRO A 82 -0.73 9.18 1.86
CA PRO A 82 -0.91 7.85 2.40
C PRO A 82 -0.01 6.81 1.69
N GLU A 83 0.71 6.00 2.46
CA GLU A 83 1.63 4.97 1.93
C GLU A 83 0.93 4.00 0.98
N SER A 84 -0.29 3.59 1.30
CA SER A 84 -1.06 2.68 0.44
C SER A 84 -1.40 3.27 -0.92
N ARG A 85 -1.56 4.59 -1.02
CA ARG A 85 -1.76 5.28 -2.29
C ARG A 85 -0.49 5.32 -3.12
N LEU A 86 0.66 5.60 -2.46
CA LEU A 86 1.96 5.50 -3.11
C LEU A 86 2.26 4.07 -3.59
N ALA A 87 1.93 3.07 -2.79
CA ALA A 87 2.02 1.67 -3.20
C ALA A 87 1.14 1.37 -4.43
N THR A 88 -0.07 1.92 -4.48
CA THR A 88 -0.99 1.71 -5.62
C THR A 88 -0.43 2.28 -6.91
N VAL A 89 0.13 3.49 -6.90
CA VAL A 89 0.64 4.16 -8.10
C VAL A 89 2.01 3.66 -8.56
N THR A 90 2.70 2.89 -7.72
CA THR A 90 4.00 2.29 -8.04
C THR A 90 3.94 0.78 -8.22
N ASN A 91 2.77 0.16 -8.01
CA ASN A 91 2.57 -1.27 -8.15
C ASN A 91 2.50 -1.70 -9.63
N GLY A 92 2.65 -3.01 -9.86
CA GLY A 92 2.55 -3.61 -11.18
C GLY A 92 3.72 -3.28 -12.11
N GLU A 93 3.56 -3.63 -13.38
CA GLU A 93 4.56 -3.49 -14.42
C GLU A 93 4.03 -2.60 -15.56
N VAL A 94 4.90 -1.78 -16.12
CA VAL A 94 4.61 -0.98 -17.32
C VAL A 94 5.16 -1.75 -18.51
N PHE A 95 4.27 -2.30 -19.33
CA PHE A 95 4.66 -3.12 -20.48
C PHE A 95 5.10 -2.26 -21.67
N VAL A 96 4.43 -1.13 -21.90
CA VAL A 96 4.73 -0.21 -23.00
C VAL A 96 4.44 1.22 -22.55
N ASP A 97 5.42 2.11 -22.69
CA ASP A 97 5.26 3.56 -22.53
C ASP A 97 6.21 4.31 -23.49
N LYS A 98 5.80 4.44 -24.73
CA LYS A 98 6.62 5.07 -25.79
C LYS A 98 6.83 6.58 -25.56
N LEU A 99 5.88 7.24 -24.91
CA LEU A 99 5.96 8.67 -24.59
C LEU A 99 6.74 8.94 -23.30
N GLY A 100 6.91 7.92 -22.46
CA GLY A 100 7.63 8.01 -21.19
C GLY A 100 6.93 8.84 -20.10
N GLN A 101 5.72 9.36 -20.36
CA GLN A 101 5.06 10.28 -19.43
C GLN A 101 4.59 9.60 -18.15
N PHE A 102 3.96 8.44 -18.26
CA PHE A 102 3.54 7.65 -17.10
C PHE A 102 4.75 7.16 -16.31
N SER A 103 5.74 6.60 -17.01
CA SER A 103 6.98 6.07 -16.42
C SER A 103 7.77 7.15 -15.69
N ALA A 104 7.89 8.37 -16.26
CA ALA A 104 8.62 9.46 -15.63
C ALA A 104 8.03 9.86 -14.26
N ILE A 105 6.72 9.92 -14.12
CA ILE A 105 6.05 10.19 -12.84
C ILE A 105 6.27 9.01 -11.88
N ARG A 106 6.09 7.78 -12.37
CA ARG A 106 6.27 6.56 -11.59
C ARG A 106 7.70 6.41 -11.05
N GLU A 107 8.71 6.71 -11.84
CA GLU A 107 10.12 6.65 -11.45
C GLU A 107 10.46 7.65 -10.34
N LYS A 108 9.93 8.88 -10.40
CA LYS A 108 10.06 9.83 -9.30
C LYS A 108 9.53 9.26 -7.98
N LEU A 109 8.40 8.57 -8.02
CA LEU A 109 7.83 7.94 -6.84
C LEU A 109 8.63 6.70 -6.41
N LEU A 110 9.13 5.89 -7.34
CA LEU A 110 9.97 4.73 -7.05
C LEU A 110 11.33 5.09 -6.44
N ALA A 111 11.81 6.32 -6.66
CA ALA A 111 12.98 6.84 -5.94
C ALA A 111 12.76 6.90 -4.42
N PHE A 112 11.53 6.72 -3.97
CA PHE A 112 11.09 6.68 -2.59
C PHE A 112 11.10 8.04 -1.90
N TYR A 113 10.86 8.06 -0.58
CA TYR A 113 10.88 9.28 0.23
C TYR A 113 12.27 9.93 0.25
N PRO A 114 12.36 11.27 0.29
CA PRO A 114 13.58 11.94 0.73
C PRO A 114 14.05 11.37 2.07
N ASN A 115 15.36 11.27 2.27
CA ASN A 115 15.92 10.59 3.44
C ASN A 115 15.40 11.15 4.77
N ASP A 116 15.28 12.47 4.89
CA ASP A 116 14.79 13.13 6.11
C ASP A 116 13.33 12.75 6.42
N VAL A 117 12.49 12.66 5.37
CA VAL A 117 11.11 12.20 5.51
C VAL A 117 11.08 10.74 5.95
N ARG A 118 11.91 9.89 5.34
CA ARG A 118 12.00 8.48 5.71
C ARG A 118 12.41 8.31 7.16
N LEU A 119 13.48 8.99 7.60
CA LEU A 119 13.95 8.94 8.98
C LEU A 119 12.91 9.46 9.97
N LYS A 120 12.22 10.55 9.64
CA LYS A 120 11.12 11.08 10.47
C LYS A 120 9.97 10.07 10.60
N LYS A 121 9.58 9.42 9.50
CA LYS A 121 8.55 8.36 9.54
C LYS A 121 9.01 7.17 10.39
N MET A 122 10.26 6.72 10.25
CA MET A 122 10.83 5.63 11.06
C MET A 122 10.85 5.99 12.56
N ALA A 123 11.28 7.20 12.92
CA ALA A 123 11.28 7.66 14.30
C ALA A 123 9.85 7.66 14.89
N ALA A 124 8.86 8.15 14.12
CA ALA A 124 7.47 8.12 14.55
C ALA A 124 6.95 6.69 14.76
N ARG A 125 7.31 5.74 13.88
CA ARG A 125 6.94 4.32 14.04
C ARG A 125 7.59 3.70 15.27
N ALA A 126 8.90 3.95 15.49
CA ALA A 126 9.61 3.46 16.66
C ALA A 126 9.00 3.95 17.97
N ALA A 127 8.64 5.24 18.03
CA ALA A 127 7.98 5.81 19.22
C ALA A 127 6.63 5.13 19.51
N VAL A 128 5.79 4.91 18.49
CA VAL A 128 4.51 4.22 18.68
C VAL A 128 4.72 2.75 19.05
N MET A 129 5.66 2.05 18.43
CA MET A 129 6.00 0.65 18.76
C MET A 129 6.41 0.52 20.24
N GLY A 130 7.31 1.39 20.72
CA GLY A 130 7.71 1.40 22.13
C GLY A 130 6.54 1.70 23.06
N GLN A 131 5.74 2.72 22.75
CA GLN A 131 4.61 3.10 23.59
C GLN A 131 3.50 2.05 23.60
N ALA A 132 3.11 1.54 22.44
CA ALA A 132 2.00 0.59 22.32
C ALA A 132 2.40 -0.82 22.81
N GLY A 133 3.52 -1.36 22.33
CA GLY A 133 3.98 -2.71 22.65
C GLY A 133 4.61 -2.80 24.03
N GLN A 134 5.68 -2.04 24.26
CA GLN A 134 6.49 -2.15 25.49
C GLN A 134 5.75 -1.67 26.74
N TYR A 135 4.99 -0.57 26.65
CA TYR A 135 4.35 0.02 27.84
C TYR A 135 2.87 -0.30 27.97
N ASN A 136 2.07 0.01 26.95
CA ASN A 136 0.62 0.06 27.12
C ASN A 136 -0.01 -1.32 27.14
N TYR A 137 0.42 -2.25 26.27
CA TYR A 137 -0.17 -3.57 26.20
C TYR A 137 -0.18 -4.29 27.54
N ALA A 138 1.01 -4.47 28.14
CA ALA A 138 1.14 -5.18 29.41
C ALA A 138 0.40 -4.47 30.56
N ARG A 139 0.40 -3.14 30.59
CA ARG A 139 -0.33 -2.37 31.61
C ARG A 139 -1.83 -2.52 31.51
N CYS A 140 -2.38 -2.52 30.28
CA CYS A 140 -3.79 -2.73 30.04
C CYS A 140 -4.21 -4.14 30.46
N MET A 141 -3.42 -5.16 30.10
CA MET A 141 -3.69 -6.55 30.49
C MET A 141 -3.69 -6.74 32.01
N ARG A 142 -2.71 -6.19 32.74
CA ARG A 142 -2.64 -6.27 34.21
C ARG A 142 -3.82 -5.59 34.91
N ARG A 143 -4.50 -4.65 34.24
CA ARG A 143 -5.68 -3.93 34.76
C ARG A 143 -7.00 -4.54 34.32
N GLY A 144 -6.97 -5.60 33.52
CA GLY A 144 -8.19 -6.20 32.94
C GLY A 144 -8.80 -5.41 31.80
N GLU A 145 -8.09 -4.39 31.29
CA GLU A 145 -8.55 -3.51 30.18
C GLU A 145 -8.27 -4.19 28.83
N THR A 146 -8.96 -5.29 28.56
CA THR A 146 -8.67 -6.16 27.40
C THR A 146 -8.87 -5.48 26.06
N VAL A 147 -9.88 -4.60 25.93
CA VAL A 147 -10.13 -3.85 24.68
C VAL A 147 -8.98 -2.87 24.40
N ALA A 148 -8.51 -2.15 25.41
CA ALA A 148 -7.38 -1.26 25.29
C ALA A 148 -6.09 -2.01 24.96
N ALA A 149 -5.88 -3.19 25.54
CA ALA A 149 -4.75 -4.06 25.23
C ALA A 149 -4.76 -4.51 23.77
N GLN A 150 -5.92 -4.96 23.25
CA GLN A 150 -6.05 -5.35 21.84
C GLN A 150 -5.78 -4.18 20.89
N HIS A 151 -6.24 -2.98 21.24
CA HIS A 151 -5.92 -1.78 20.45
C HIS A 151 -4.41 -1.48 20.46
N ALA A 152 -3.77 -1.54 21.61
CA ALA A 152 -2.32 -1.35 21.73
C ALA A 152 -1.55 -2.40 20.90
N LEU A 153 -1.95 -3.66 20.93
CA LEU A 153 -1.37 -4.73 20.13
C LEU A 153 -1.52 -4.45 18.62
N SER A 154 -2.70 -4.01 18.20
CA SER A 154 -2.97 -3.68 16.80
C SER A 154 -2.09 -2.51 16.32
N GLU A 155 -1.92 -1.47 17.14
CA GLU A 155 -1.03 -0.35 16.85
C GLU A 155 0.44 -0.79 16.76
N PHE A 156 0.89 -1.65 17.68
CA PHE A 156 2.23 -2.23 17.65
C PHE A 156 2.48 -2.99 16.33
N ILE A 157 1.59 -3.91 15.97
CA ILE A 157 1.69 -4.72 14.74
C ILE A 157 1.72 -3.81 13.50
N LEU A 158 0.80 -2.85 13.40
CA LEU A 158 0.71 -1.94 12.25
C LEU A 158 1.99 -1.12 12.07
N ASN A 159 2.54 -0.60 13.15
CA ASN A 159 3.75 0.22 13.10
C ASN A 159 5.01 -0.61 12.88
N THR A 160 5.08 -1.83 13.38
CA THR A 160 6.16 -2.78 13.10
C THR A 160 6.21 -3.15 11.62
N ILE A 161 5.07 -3.51 11.02
CA ILE A 161 4.98 -3.75 9.58
C ILE A 161 5.43 -2.52 8.79
N SER A 162 4.94 -1.32 9.16
CA SER A 162 5.35 -0.07 8.50
C SER A 162 6.85 0.17 8.60
N MET A 163 7.48 -0.13 9.75
CA MET A 163 8.92 -0.02 9.93
C MET A 163 9.69 -0.91 8.96
N VAL A 164 9.28 -2.16 8.80
CA VAL A 164 9.93 -3.10 7.85
C VAL A 164 9.84 -2.57 6.41
N PHE A 165 8.70 -2.02 5.98
CA PHE A 165 8.58 -1.39 4.67
C PHE A 165 9.52 -0.19 4.50
N LEU A 166 9.62 0.69 5.51
CA LEU A 166 10.52 1.85 5.49
C LEU A 166 12.00 1.47 5.45
N LEU A 167 12.40 0.38 6.14
CA LEU A 167 13.76 -0.18 6.08
C LEU A 167 14.12 -0.65 4.68
N ASN A 168 13.17 -1.28 4.00
CA ASN A 168 13.32 -1.80 2.64
C ASN A 168 13.10 -0.75 1.53
N LYS A 169 12.83 0.50 1.88
CA LYS A 169 12.47 1.56 0.93
C LYS A 169 11.33 1.13 -0.02
N ARG A 170 10.28 0.56 0.55
CA ARG A 170 9.06 0.15 -0.16
C ARG A 170 7.85 0.81 0.49
N TYR A 171 6.85 1.15 -0.30
CA TYR A 171 5.59 1.66 0.20
C TYR A 171 4.72 0.53 0.72
N LYS A 172 4.20 0.69 1.94
CA LYS A 172 3.30 -0.27 2.55
C LYS A 172 1.96 -0.27 1.79
N PRO A 173 1.48 -1.44 1.31
CA PRO A 173 0.20 -1.53 0.61
C PRO A 173 -0.98 -1.39 1.58
N TYR A 174 -2.18 -1.53 1.03
CA TYR A 174 -3.43 -1.56 1.81
C TYR A 174 -3.41 -2.66 2.88
N TYR A 175 -4.05 -2.43 4.01
CA TYR A 175 -3.91 -3.26 5.22
C TYR A 175 -4.16 -4.76 4.99
N LYS A 176 -5.08 -5.15 4.11
CA LYS A 176 -5.36 -6.57 3.79
C LYS A 176 -4.14 -7.32 3.25
N TRP A 177 -3.21 -6.61 2.61
CA TRP A 177 -2.09 -7.20 1.89
C TRP A 177 -0.74 -6.93 2.55
N MET A 178 -0.69 -6.02 3.54
CA MET A 178 0.57 -5.53 4.10
C MET A 178 1.43 -6.64 4.72
N HIS A 179 0.84 -7.57 5.49
CA HIS A 179 1.58 -8.68 6.10
C HIS A 179 2.13 -9.63 5.02
N ARG A 180 1.29 -10.07 4.08
CA ARG A 180 1.73 -10.94 2.98
C ARG A 180 2.83 -10.30 2.14
N ALA A 181 2.70 -9.02 1.81
CA ALA A 181 3.71 -8.30 1.04
C ALA A 181 5.01 -8.11 1.83
N MET A 182 4.95 -7.96 3.14
CA MET A 182 6.11 -7.84 4.00
C MET A 182 6.99 -9.10 3.97
N LEU A 183 6.39 -10.30 3.94
CA LEU A 183 7.11 -11.58 3.94
C LEU A 183 8.12 -11.71 2.77
N THR A 184 7.95 -10.97 1.69
CA THR A 184 8.84 -10.99 0.53
C THR A 184 9.95 -9.95 0.59
N LEU A 185 10.01 -9.13 1.64
CA LEU A 185 10.99 -8.06 1.77
C LEU A 185 12.33 -8.61 2.30
N PRO A 186 13.47 -8.22 1.68
CA PRO A 186 14.76 -8.78 2.01
C PRO A 186 15.28 -8.43 3.42
N VAL A 187 14.91 -7.26 3.95
CA VAL A 187 15.35 -6.83 5.28
C VAL A 187 14.25 -7.11 6.30
N LEU A 188 14.45 -8.09 7.17
CA LEU A 188 13.57 -8.48 8.27
C LEU A 188 12.14 -8.90 7.86
N GLY A 189 11.85 -9.08 6.56
CA GLY A 189 10.50 -9.34 6.08
C GLY A 189 9.94 -10.68 6.58
N GLU A 190 10.67 -11.76 6.38
CA GLU A 190 10.26 -13.11 6.78
C GLU A 190 10.35 -13.28 8.30
N GLU A 191 11.46 -12.86 8.92
CA GLU A 191 11.70 -13.01 10.36
C GLU A 191 10.61 -12.29 11.19
N VAL A 192 10.46 -10.98 10.97
CA VAL A 192 9.47 -10.17 11.69
C VAL A 192 8.05 -10.59 11.32
N GLY A 193 7.83 -11.00 10.06
CA GLY A 193 6.53 -11.51 9.60
C GLY A 193 6.09 -12.77 10.33
N GLY A 194 7.02 -13.69 10.58
CA GLY A 194 6.78 -14.88 11.39
C GLY A 194 6.40 -14.54 12.84
N LEU A 195 7.18 -13.65 13.46
CA LEU A 195 6.91 -13.18 14.84
C LEU A 195 5.54 -12.49 14.97
N ILE A 196 5.18 -11.65 14.00
CA ILE A 196 3.87 -10.98 13.98
C ILE A 196 2.73 -11.99 13.84
N LYS A 197 2.91 -13.01 13.00
CA LYS A 197 1.92 -14.08 12.84
C LYS A 197 1.73 -14.84 14.15
N GLU A 198 2.81 -15.25 14.79
CA GLU A 198 2.80 -15.93 16.07
C GLU A 198 2.12 -15.08 17.16
N LEU A 199 2.46 -13.79 17.23
CA LEU A 199 1.85 -12.84 18.15
C LEU A 199 0.34 -12.67 17.91
N ALA A 200 -0.10 -12.67 16.65
CA ALA A 200 -1.51 -12.55 16.31
C ALA A 200 -2.33 -13.82 16.62
N GLU A 201 -1.70 -14.99 16.54
CA GLU A 201 -2.35 -16.30 16.80
C GLU A 201 -2.38 -16.67 18.28
N ASN A 202 -1.32 -16.38 19.02
CA ASN A 202 -1.12 -16.83 20.39
C ASN A 202 -1.22 -15.72 21.45
N GLY A 203 -1.21 -14.46 21.02
CA GLY A 203 -1.10 -13.33 21.94
C GLY A 203 0.31 -13.18 22.55
N VAL A 204 0.42 -12.33 23.57
CA VAL A 204 1.66 -12.10 24.30
C VAL A 204 1.65 -12.92 25.57
N ASN A 205 2.69 -13.73 25.79
CA ASN A 205 2.90 -14.40 27.07
C ASN A 205 3.42 -13.35 28.09
N LEU A 206 2.57 -12.92 29.00
CA LEU A 206 2.92 -11.90 30.02
C LEU A 206 3.81 -12.45 31.13
N ASP A 207 3.83 -13.76 31.35
CA ASP A 207 4.65 -14.39 32.41
C ASP A 207 6.16 -14.29 32.10
N ALA A 208 6.50 -14.08 30.81
CA ALA A 208 7.88 -13.86 30.36
C ALA A 208 8.33 -12.38 30.47
N TRP A 209 7.45 -11.47 30.92
CA TRP A 209 7.71 -10.02 30.99
C TRP A 209 7.89 -9.56 32.43
N ASP A 210 8.83 -10.13 33.13
CA ASP A 210 9.38 -9.53 34.34
C ASP A 210 10.29 -8.38 33.93
N CYS A 211 9.68 -7.23 33.72
CA CYS A 211 10.39 -5.94 33.72
C CYS A 211 10.30 -5.41 35.14
N GLU A 212 11.37 -5.64 35.94
CA GLU A 212 11.67 -4.86 37.09
C GLU A 212 11.79 -3.35 36.78
#